data_e97a1bf860627c6cf53494af1d5b5267
#
_entry.id   e97a1bf860627c6cf53494af1d5b5267
#
_cell.length_a   1.000
_cell.length_b   1.000
_cell.length_c   1.000
_cell.angle_alpha   90.00
_cell.angle_beta   90.00
_cell.angle_gamma   90.00
#
_symmetry.space_group_name_H-M   'P 1'
#
loop_
_entity.id
_entity.type
_entity.pdbx_description
1 polymer ?
#
loop_
_entity_poly.entity_id
_entity_poly.type
_entity_poly.pdbx_seq_one_letter_code
_entity_poly.pdbx_strand_id
1 'polypeptide(L)'
;MAEELHIAQGGKEEKYALLYKQIAALLQDEKDPIANMANVAAMIHHTFGFWWTGFYRVIDGELVLGPFQGPLACSRIAYGRGVCGTAWKEA
;
A
#
# COMPACT_ATOMS: atom_id res chain seq x y z
N MET A 1 -2.04 0.59 21.48
CA MET A 1 -1.07 1.67 21.41
C MET A 1 -0.78 1.98 19.94
N ALA A 2 -0.78 3.24 19.59
CA ALA A 2 -0.52 3.65 18.22
C ALA A 2 0.99 3.65 17.92
N GLU A 3 1.36 3.15 16.78
CA GLU A 3 2.71 3.31 16.28
C GLU A 3 2.87 4.68 15.66
N GLU A 4 4.09 5.21 15.73
CA GLU A 4 4.41 6.48 15.11
C GLU A 4 5.28 6.28 13.89
N LEU A 5 4.87 6.90 12.78
CA LEU A 5 5.67 6.91 11.57
C LEU A 5 6.67 8.07 11.61
N HIS A 6 7.92 7.78 11.36
CA HIS A 6 8.96 8.78 11.21
C HIS A 6 9.34 8.91 9.74
N ILE A 7 9.41 10.14 9.25
CA ILE A 7 9.73 10.42 7.85
C ILE A 7 11.09 11.13 7.80
N ALA A 8 12.01 10.60 6.99
CA ALA A 8 13.33 11.19 6.86
C ALA A 8 13.24 12.58 6.22
N GLN A 9 14.12 13.50 6.65
CA GLN A 9 14.17 14.87 6.13
C GLN A 9 14.93 14.98 4.82
N GLY A 10 15.68 13.97 4.46
CA GLY A 10 16.50 13.98 3.26
C GLY A 10 15.74 13.73 1.98
N GLY A 11 16.45 13.33 0.96
CA GLY A 11 15.90 13.04 -0.35
C GLY A 11 15.18 11.70 -0.40
N LYS A 12 14.90 11.28 -1.61
CA LYS A 12 14.10 10.07 -1.87
C LYS A 12 14.76 8.80 -1.32
N GLU A 13 16.07 8.69 -1.45
CA GLU A 13 16.80 7.51 -0.96
C GLU A 13 16.70 7.36 0.55
N GLU A 14 16.87 8.46 1.29
CA GLU A 14 16.78 8.46 2.74
C GLU A 14 15.36 8.13 3.20
N LYS A 15 14.36 8.64 2.49
CA LYS A 15 12.95 8.35 2.78
C LYS A 15 12.64 6.86 2.58
N TYR A 16 13.12 6.28 1.49
CA TYR A 16 12.94 4.84 1.24
C TYR A 16 13.65 4.00 2.29
N ALA A 17 14.89 4.36 2.64
CA ALA A 17 15.67 3.59 3.61
C ALA A 17 14.98 3.54 4.98
N LEU A 18 14.52 4.69 5.47
CA LEU A 18 13.81 4.75 6.76
C LEU A 18 12.45 4.05 6.70
N LEU A 19 11.72 4.26 5.62
CA LEU A 19 10.42 3.62 5.41
C LEU A 19 10.56 2.10 5.38
N TYR A 20 11.55 1.58 4.66
CA TYR A 20 11.80 0.14 4.59
C TYR A 20 12.02 -0.47 5.97
N LYS A 21 12.84 0.17 6.80
CA LYS A 21 13.11 -0.31 8.16
C LYS A 21 11.84 -0.36 9.01
N GLN A 22 11.02 0.66 8.89
CA GLN A 22 9.77 0.74 9.66
C GLN A 22 8.75 -0.29 9.20
N ILE A 23 8.62 -0.50 7.89
CA ILE A 23 7.73 -1.53 7.34
C ILE A 23 8.21 -2.92 7.79
N ALA A 24 9.50 -3.20 7.69
CA ALA A 24 10.04 -4.49 8.10
C ALA A 24 9.77 -4.78 9.58
N ALA A 25 9.95 -3.78 10.44
CA ALA A 25 9.66 -3.91 11.87
C ALA A 25 8.19 -4.18 12.14
N LEU A 26 7.30 -3.44 11.45
CA LEU A 26 5.85 -3.63 11.59
C LEU A 26 5.43 -5.04 11.19
N LEU A 27 5.89 -5.52 10.04
CA LEU A 27 5.54 -6.85 9.53
C LEU A 27 6.08 -7.98 10.40
N GLN A 28 7.16 -7.73 11.13
CA GLN A 28 7.73 -8.70 12.03
C GLN A 28 6.82 -8.98 13.24
N ASP A 29 6.17 -7.95 13.73
CA ASP A 29 5.32 -8.02 14.92
C ASP A 29 3.87 -8.39 14.62
N GLU A 30 3.34 -7.93 13.48
CA GLU A 30 1.94 -8.16 13.13
C GLU A 30 1.82 -9.17 11.98
N LYS A 31 0.93 -10.15 12.14
CA LYS A 31 0.74 -11.21 11.13
C LYS A 31 -0.58 -11.11 10.37
N ASP A 32 -1.49 -10.25 10.79
CA ASP A 32 -2.75 -10.09 10.07
C ASP A 32 -2.54 -9.36 8.75
N PRO A 33 -2.88 -9.97 7.59
CA PRO A 33 -2.63 -9.34 6.29
C PRO A 33 -3.38 -8.03 6.09
N ILE A 34 -4.60 -7.92 6.56
CA ILE A 34 -5.42 -6.71 6.38
C ILE A 34 -4.82 -5.55 7.18
N ALA A 35 -4.47 -5.82 8.46
CA ALA A 35 -3.83 -4.80 9.30
C ALA A 35 -2.51 -4.34 8.69
N ASN A 36 -1.72 -5.26 8.17
CA ASN A 36 -0.44 -4.94 7.53
C ASN A 36 -0.62 -4.10 6.27
N MET A 37 -1.57 -4.48 5.40
CA MET A 37 -1.84 -3.71 4.19
C MET A 37 -2.32 -2.30 4.52
N ALA A 38 -3.18 -2.17 5.53
CA ALA A 38 -3.70 -0.87 5.94
C ALA A 38 -2.56 0.05 6.41
N ASN A 39 -1.69 -0.43 7.28
CA ASN A 39 -0.58 0.35 7.79
C ASN A 39 0.48 0.63 6.73
N VAL A 40 0.80 -0.34 5.89
CA VAL A 40 1.78 -0.13 4.81
C VAL A 40 1.27 0.92 3.81
N ALA A 41 -0.01 0.86 3.44
CA ALA A 41 -0.59 1.87 2.57
C ALA A 41 -0.47 3.27 3.19
N ALA A 42 -0.78 3.41 4.49
CA ALA A 42 -0.65 4.67 5.19
C ALA A 42 0.79 5.17 5.25
N MET A 43 1.72 4.28 5.55
CA MET A 43 3.15 4.62 5.66
C MET A 43 3.71 5.14 4.34
N ILE A 44 3.41 4.47 3.24
CA ILE A 44 3.85 4.89 1.91
C ILE A 44 3.20 6.21 1.52
N HIS A 45 1.89 6.31 1.73
CA HIS A 45 1.11 7.49 1.39
C HIS A 45 1.63 8.75 2.11
N HIS A 46 1.84 8.64 3.41
CA HIS A 46 2.31 9.78 4.21
C HIS A 46 3.77 10.12 3.94
N THR A 47 4.60 9.12 3.64
CA THR A 47 6.02 9.36 3.37
C THR A 47 6.23 10.15 2.08
N PHE A 48 5.50 9.82 1.02
CA PHE A 48 5.71 10.40 -0.31
C PHE A 48 4.63 11.37 -0.75
N GLY A 49 3.50 11.42 -0.06
CA GLY A 49 2.41 12.32 -0.42
C GLY A 49 1.73 11.96 -1.73
N PHE A 50 1.63 10.67 -2.05
CA PHE A 50 0.93 10.24 -3.25
C PHE A 50 -0.55 10.56 -3.15
N TRP A 51 -1.19 10.75 -4.29
CA TRP A 51 -2.62 11.00 -4.35
C TRP A 51 -3.44 9.79 -3.92
N TRP A 52 -2.98 8.61 -4.29
CA TRP A 52 -3.63 7.35 -3.93
C TRP A 52 -2.59 6.25 -3.73
N THR A 53 -2.72 5.48 -2.66
CA THR A 53 -1.85 4.36 -2.34
C THR A 53 -2.69 3.25 -1.76
N GLY A 54 -2.61 2.05 -2.32
CA GLY A 54 -3.43 0.97 -1.79
C GLY A 54 -3.13 -0.37 -2.41
N PHE A 55 -3.98 -1.32 -2.06
CA PHE A 55 -3.86 -2.70 -2.49
C PHE A 55 -5.13 -3.17 -3.17
N TYR A 56 -4.97 -3.95 -4.22
CA TYR A 56 -6.05 -4.75 -4.79
C TYR A 56 -5.67 -6.21 -4.63
N ARG A 57 -6.65 -7.02 -4.20
CA ARG A 57 -6.46 -8.44 -3.99
C ARG A 57 -7.12 -9.20 -5.15
N VAL A 58 -6.49 -10.28 -5.60
CA VAL A 58 -7.09 -11.15 -6.62
C VAL A 58 -8.03 -12.13 -5.92
N ILE A 59 -9.31 -11.99 -6.16
CA ILE A 59 -10.34 -12.85 -5.56
C ILE A 59 -11.30 -13.28 -6.66
N ASP A 60 -11.45 -14.61 -6.84
CA ASP A 60 -12.38 -15.19 -7.83
C ASP A 60 -12.23 -14.59 -9.23
N GLY A 61 -10.99 -14.40 -9.67
CA GLY A 61 -10.70 -13.97 -11.03
C GLY A 61 -10.87 -12.48 -11.30
N GLU A 62 -10.98 -11.67 -10.26
CA GLU A 62 -11.03 -10.20 -10.42
C GLU A 62 -10.25 -9.52 -9.30
N LEU A 63 -9.93 -8.25 -9.51
CA LEU A 63 -9.30 -7.44 -8.46
C LEU A 63 -10.38 -6.89 -7.55
N VAL A 64 -10.20 -7.06 -6.26
CA VAL A 64 -11.09 -6.55 -5.22
C VAL A 64 -10.33 -5.56 -4.36
N LEU A 65 -10.89 -4.37 -4.18
CA LEU A 65 -10.25 -3.30 -3.41
C LEU A 65 -9.90 -3.78 -2.01
N GLY A 66 -8.66 -3.53 -1.62
CA GLY A 66 -8.17 -3.76 -0.27
C GLY A 66 -7.94 -2.44 0.47
N PRO A 67 -7.18 -2.46 1.56
CA PRO A 67 -6.88 -1.24 2.31
C PRO A 67 -6.16 -0.21 1.45
N PHE A 68 -6.55 1.06 1.61
CA PHE A 68 -5.98 2.15 0.82
C PHE A 68 -6.05 3.48 1.56
N GLN A 69 -5.32 4.45 1.02
CA GLN A 69 -5.34 5.85 1.43
C GLN A 69 -5.61 6.70 0.19
N GLY A 70 -6.51 7.65 0.30
CA GLY A 70 -6.84 8.54 -0.80
C GLY A 70 -8.32 8.53 -1.14
N PRO A 71 -8.71 9.11 -2.29
CA PRO A 71 -10.11 9.17 -2.68
C PRO A 71 -10.69 7.79 -3.01
N LEU A 72 -12.01 7.72 -3.08
CA LEU A 72 -12.72 6.49 -3.38
C LEU A 72 -12.22 5.85 -4.67
N ALA A 73 -12.20 4.54 -4.68
CA ALA A 73 -11.70 3.75 -5.81
C ALA A 73 -12.73 2.69 -6.22
N CYS A 74 -12.55 2.10 -7.39
CA CYS A 74 -13.42 1.03 -7.85
C CYS A 74 -13.32 -0.16 -6.91
N SER A 75 -14.46 -0.67 -6.44
CA SER A 75 -14.47 -1.83 -5.55
C SER A 75 -13.99 -3.08 -6.25
N ARG A 76 -14.25 -3.21 -7.54
CA ARG A 76 -13.85 -4.39 -8.33
C ARG A 76 -13.36 -3.96 -9.71
N ILE A 77 -12.31 -4.63 -10.17
CA ILE A 77 -11.71 -4.37 -11.48
C ILE A 77 -11.52 -5.70 -12.19
N ALA A 78 -12.04 -5.77 -13.42
CA ALA A 78 -11.91 -6.96 -14.25
C ALA A 78 -10.47 -7.10 -14.77
N TYR A 79 -10.09 -8.33 -15.04
CA TYR A 79 -8.79 -8.66 -15.62
C TYR A 79 -8.56 -7.88 -16.92
N GLY A 80 -7.43 -7.22 -17.04
CA GLY A 80 -7.08 -6.44 -18.22
C GLY A 80 -7.76 -5.09 -18.36
N ARG A 81 -8.56 -4.66 -17.37
CA ARG A 81 -9.27 -3.39 -17.39
C ARG A 81 -8.55 -2.32 -16.62
N GLY A 82 -8.48 -1.12 -17.18
CA GLY A 82 -7.86 0.04 -16.52
C GLY A 82 -6.38 -0.19 -16.21
N VAL A 83 -5.80 0.70 -15.41
CA VAL A 83 -4.38 0.65 -15.06
C VAL A 83 -4.07 -0.60 -14.23
N CYS A 84 -4.83 -0.82 -13.15
CA CYS A 84 -4.58 -1.96 -12.25
C CYS A 84 -4.87 -3.29 -12.92
N GLY A 85 -5.97 -3.39 -13.66
CA GLY A 85 -6.31 -4.62 -14.37
C GLY A 85 -5.29 -4.95 -15.46
N THR A 86 -4.77 -3.95 -16.14
CA THR A 86 -3.73 -4.11 -17.15
C THR A 86 -2.40 -4.53 -16.51
N ALA A 87 -2.03 -3.90 -15.40
CA ALA A 87 -0.82 -4.27 -14.66
C ALA A 87 -0.88 -5.74 -14.23
N TRP A 88 -2.02 -6.18 -13.74
CA TRP A 88 -2.23 -7.57 -13.37
C TRP A 88 -2.09 -8.52 -14.56
N LYS A 89 -2.72 -8.16 -15.69
CA LYS A 89 -2.66 -8.98 -16.90
C LYS A 89 -1.24 -9.16 -17.42
N GLU A 90 -0.42 -8.10 -17.29
CA GLU A 90 0.94 -8.10 -17.84
C GLU A 90 2.02 -8.47 -16.80
N ALA A 91 1.63 -8.78 -15.59
CA ALA A 91 2.58 -9.13 -14.53
C ALA A 91 3.27 -10.48 -14.78
#